data_f82eb3381007d8760ab2b51aa0589257
#
_entry.id   f82eb3381007d8760ab2b51aa0589257
#
_cell.length_a   1.000
_cell.length_b   1.000
_cell.length_c   1.000
_cell.angle_alpha   90.00
_cell.angle_beta   90.00
_cell.angle_gamma   90.00
#
_symmetry.space_group_name_H-M   'P 1'
#
loop_
_entity.id
_entity.type
_entity.pdbx_description
1 polymer ?
#
loop_
_entity_poly.entity_id
_entity_poly.type
_entity_poly.pdbx_seq_one_letter_code
_entity_poly.pdbx_strand_id
1 'polypeptide(L)'
;MGFRICRLAHSAALAISLTFGFALVALAQERRQGEPGQFDYYVLALSWSPSYCEAAQSRRPNRPPDQQCSGRPFAFVVHGLWPQYERSFPSYCQVPAPRLSRAIVGSMLDLMPSPHLIFHEWDQHGTCSGLSPQSYFETVRKARSTVKIPSEYLDLNRPITVTSREVAEAFVKANPGLSQRAMGVFCDHRRLTEVRVCLGKDFSFHDCPEIARRTCRLGDIAMPAIRGR
;
A
#
# COMPACT_ATOMS: atom_id res chain seq x y z
N MET A 1 20.02 53.66 52.67
CA MET A 1 19.03 53.71 51.55
C MET A 1 19.38 52.66 50.53
N GLY A 2 18.55 51.70 50.42
CA GLY A 2 18.69 50.35 50.12
C GLY A 2 18.75 49.94 48.65
N PHE A 3 19.56 48.99 48.42
CA PHE A 3 19.63 48.19 47.18
C PHE A 3 18.76 46.94 47.31
N ARG A 4 17.74 46.85 46.47
CA ARG A 4 17.04 45.62 46.18
C ARG A 4 16.61 45.66 44.70
N ILE A 5 17.37 45.15 43.80
CA ILE A 5 16.93 44.65 42.48
C ILE A 5 18.06 43.70 42.00
N CYS A 6 17.85 42.40 42.09
CA CYS A 6 18.39 41.38 41.14
C CYS A 6 18.07 39.97 41.63
N ARG A 7 16.85 39.48 41.41
CA ARG A 7 16.53 38.02 41.48
C ARG A 7 15.25 37.73 40.73
N LEU A 8 15.17 37.95 39.43
CA LEU A 8 14.01 37.50 38.63
C LEU A 8 14.33 37.07 37.21
N ALA A 9 15.61 36.80 36.86
CA ALA A 9 15.97 36.50 35.49
C ALA A 9 16.29 35.01 35.18
N HIS A 10 16.26 34.10 36.16
CA HIS A 10 16.69 32.70 35.94
C HIS A 10 15.55 31.67 35.84
N SER A 11 14.32 32.03 36.09
CA SER A 11 13.19 31.05 36.07
C SER A 11 12.48 30.97 34.74
N ALA A 12 12.66 31.92 33.84
CA ALA A 12 11.95 31.94 32.54
C ALA A 12 12.62 31.04 31.45
N ALA A 13 13.95 30.85 31.53
CA ALA A 13 14.66 30.09 30.53
C ALA A 13 14.45 28.56 30.65
N LEU A 14 14.19 28.05 31.85
CA LEU A 14 13.99 26.60 32.07
C LEU A 14 12.60 26.14 31.65
N ALA A 15 11.58 26.99 31.71
CA ALA A 15 10.20 26.66 31.31
C ALA A 15 10.03 26.55 29.78
N ILE A 16 10.80 27.34 29.00
CA ILE A 16 10.71 27.32 27.55
C ILE A 16 11.35 26.05 26.96
N SER A 17 12.42 25.55 27.57
CA SER A 17 13.08 24.31 27.08
C SER A 17 12.25 23.05 27.31
N LEU A 18 11.44 23.00 28.37
CA LEU A 18 10.56 21.86 28.65
C LEU A 18 9.33 21.81 27.74
N THR A 19 8.79 22.95 27.34
CA THR A 19 7.60 23.02 26.46
C THR A 19 7.94 22.62 25.02
N PHE A 20 9.14 22.91 24.53
CA PHE A 20 9.57 22.51 23.18
C PHE A 20 9.80 21.00 23.04
N GLY A 21 10.30 20.34 24.07
CA GLY A 21 10.46 18.87 24.08
C GLY A 21 9.12 18.12 24.04
N PHE A 22 8.11 18.60 24.76
CA PHE A 22 6.77 18.00 24.75
C PHE A 22 6.04 18.16 23.42
N ALA A 23 6.21 19.29 22.73
CA ALA A 23 5.58 19.52 21.42
C ALA A 23 6.12 18.58 20.32
N LEU A 24 7.42 18.27 20.32
CA LEU A 24 8.02 17.35 19.34
C LEU A 24 7.57 15.90 19.56
N VAL A 25 7.41 15.47 20.80
CA VAL A 25 6.90 14.14 21.13
C VAL A 25 5.43 14.01 20.75
N ALA A 26 4.61 15.04 21.01
CA ALA A 26 3.20 15.05 20.63
C ALA A 26 3.00 14.97 19.10
N LEU A 27 3.79 15.70 18.29
CA LEU A 27 3.73 15.65 16.82
C LEU A 27 4.14 14.29 16.24
N ALA A 28 5.07 13.58 16.89
CA ALA A 28 5.43 12.22 16.50
C ALA A 28 4.30 11.23 16.84
N GLN A 29 3.62 11.43 17.94
CA GLN A 29 2.50 10.60 18.39
C GLN A 29 1.27 10.75 17.49
N GLU A 30 0.97 11.93 16.96
CA GLU A 30 -0.17 12.17 16.06
C GLU A 30 -0.07 11.43 14.72
N ARG A 31 1.14 11.09 14.26
CA ARG A 31 1.34 10.30 13.04
C ARG A 31 1.18 8.80 13.23
N ARG A 32 1.32 8.32 14.46
CA ARG A 32 1.26 6.91 14.78
C ARG A 32 -0.19 6.46 14.98
N GLN A 33 -0.66 5.57 14.09
CA GLN A 33 -2.03 5.03 14.13
C GLN A 33 -2.00 3.51 14.25
N GLY A 34 -1.59 2.98 15.38
CA GLY A 34 -1.56 1.55 15.66
C GLY A 34 -0.26 1.08 16.30
N GLU A 35 -0.27 -0.17 16.75
CA GLU A 35 0.87 -0.85 17.36
C GLU A 35 1.44 -1.90 16.41
N PRO A 36 2.78 -1.99 16.25
CA PRO A 36 3.41 -3.00 15.42
C PRO A 36 2.97 -4.43 15.81
N GLY A 37 2.58 -5.25 14.84
CA GLY A 37 2.16 -6.63 15.05
C GLY A 37 0.70 -6.82 15.49
N GLN A 38 0.02 -5.74 15.88
CA GLN A 38 -1.39 -5.77 16.26
C GLN A 38 -2.25 -5.50 15.02
N PHE A 39 -2.76 -6.55 14.41
CA PHE A 39 -3.68 -6.52 13.27
C PHE A 39 -4.32 -7.91 13.10
N ASP A 40 -5.37 -8.02 12.32
CA ASP A 40 -6.14 -9.25 12.19
C ASP A 40 -5.73 -10.05 10.94
N TYR A 41 -5.61 -9.41 9.79
CA TYR A 41 -5.31 -10.03 8.51
C TYR A 41 -4.50 -9.08 7.59
N TYR A 42 -4.05 -9.58 6.45
CA TYR A 42 -3.41 -8.79 5.40
C TYR A 42 -4.33 -8.53 4.21
N VAL A 43 -4.21 -7.38 3.59
CA VAL A 43 -4.71 -7.11 2.24
C VAL A 43 -3.53 -7.06 1.29
N LEU A 44 -3.48 -7.98 0.34
CA LEU A 44 -2.59 -7.90 -0.82
C LEU A 44 -3.28 -7.06 -1.90
N ALA A 45 -2.72 -5.90 -2.21
CA ALA A 45 -3.21 -4.99 -3.24
C ALA A 45 -2.41 -5.19 -4.54
N LEU A 46 -3.12 -5.47 -5.64
CA LEU A 46 -2.56 -5.74 -6.96
C LEU A 46 -3.07 -4.69 -7.94
N SER A 47 -2.23 -3.73 -8.32
CA SER A 47 -2.59 -2.68 -9.27
C SER A 47 -2.47 -3.14 -10.71
N TRP A 48 -3.46 -2.82 -11.56
CA TRP A 48 -3.36 -2.98 -13.00
C TRP A 48 -2.46 -1.89 -13.57
N SER A 49 -1.21 -2.25 -13.87
CA SER A 49 -0.16 -1.31 -14.28
C SER A 49 -0.53 -0.45 -15.50
N PRO A 50 -1.17 -0.98 -16.58
CA PRO A 50 -1.58 -0.15 -17.71
C PRO A 50 -2.53 0.99 -17.31
N SER A 51 -3.50 0.76 -16.43
CA SER A 51 -4.41 1.82 -15.94
C SER A 51 -3.68 2.90 -15.16
N TYR A 52 -2.74 2.50 -14.30
CA TYR A 52 -1.87 3.44 -13.58
C TYR A 52 -1.09 4.32 -14.56
N CYS A 53 -0.47 3.72 -15.58
CA CYS A 53 0.35 4.43 -16.56
C CYS A 53 -0.48 5.42 -17.40
N GLU A 54 -1.68 5.04 -17.83
CA GLU A 54 -2.57 5.98 -18.53
C GLU A 54 -3.00 7.14 -17.63
N ALA A 55 -3.35 6.85 -16.38
CA ALA A 55 -3.72 7.88 -15.42
C ALA A 55 -2.54 8.82 -15.10
N ALA A 56 -1.34 8.28 -14.95
CA ALA A 56 -0.12 9.07 -14.71
C ALA A 56 0.19 9.99 -15.88
N GLN A 57 0.13 9.47 -17.11
CA GLN A 57 0.35 10.24 -18.33
C GLN A 57 -0.69 11.34 -18.51
N SER A 58 -1.97 11.05 -18.23
CA SER A 58 -3.05 12.05 -18.32
C SER A 58 -2.89 13.20 -17.31
N ARG A 59 -2.42 12.90 -16.11
CA ARG A 59 -2.18 13.91 -15.06
C ARG A 59 -0.92 14.75 -15.31
N ARG A 60 0.07 14.22 -16.02
CA ARG A 60 1.39 14.84 -16.22
C ARG A 60 1.91 14.59 -17.64
N PRO A 61 1.24 15.12 -18.69
CA PRO A 61 1.54 14.78 -20.08
C PRO A 61 2.97 15.17 -20.49
N ASN A 62 3.56 16.20 -19.86
CA ASN A 62 4.88 16.71 -20.17
C ASN A 62 6.01 16.16 -19.30
N ARG A 63 5.73 15.18 -18.42
CA ARG A 63 6.77 14.49 -17.64
C ARG A 63 7.12 13.15 -18.27
N PRO A 64 8.42 12.76 -18.24
CA PRO A 64 8.81 11.41 -18.59
C PRO A 64 7.99 10.40 -17.77
N PRO A 65 7.55 9.28 -18.38
CA PRO A 65 6.88 8.22 -17.64
C PRO A 65 7.80 7.66 -16.57
N ASP A 66 7.25 7.26 -15.44
CA ASP A 66 8.04 6.61 -14.40
C ASP A 66 8.55 5.22 -14.83
N GLN A 67 9.41 4.61 -14.01
CA GLN A 67 10.04 3.34 -14.31
C GLN A 67 9.01 2.22 -14.59
N GLN A 68 7.88 2.22 -13.91
CA GLN A 68 6.80 1.25 -14.12
C GLN A 68 6.20 1.36 -15.53
N CYS A 69 6.21 2.56 -16.12
CA CYS A 69 5.53 2.85 -17.37
C CYS A 69 6.48 2.90 -18.58
N SER A 70 7.79 3.00 -18.37
CA SER A 70 8.82 3.12 -19.42
C SER A 70 9.70 1.88 -19.55
N GLY A 71 9.69 1.00 -18.56
CA GLY A 71 10.52 -0.20 -18.52
C GLY A 71 9.87 -1.41 -19.19
N ARG A 72 10.07 -2.58 -18.61
CA ARG A 72 9.42 -3.82 -19.08
C ARG A 72 7.90 -3.72 -18.96
N PRO A 73 7.15 -4.47 -19.80
CA PRO A 73 5.69 -4.50 -19.70
C PRO A 73 5.24 -5.18 -18.39
N PHE A 74 4.42 -4.48 -17.61
CA PHE A 74 3.81 -5.02 -16.40
C PHE A 74 2.31 -5.19 -16.60
N ALA A 75 1.78 -6.33 -16.16
CA ALA A 75 0.35 -6.60 -15.98
C ALA A 75 -0.09 -6.11 -14.58
N PHE A 76 -0.38 -7.05 -13.68
CA PHE A 76 -0.57 -6.72 -12.26
C PHE A 76 0.78 -6.59 -11.55
N VAL A 77 0.95 -5.49 -10.81
CA VAL A 77 2.08 -5.26 -9.90
C VAL A 77 1.58 -5.23 -8.46
N VAL A 78 2.44 -5.54 -7.52
CA VAL A 78 2.11 -5.36 -6.11
C VAL A 78 2.11 -3.87 -5.80
N HIS A 79 0.97 -3.36 -5.33
CA HIS A 79 0.89 -2.05 -4.70
C HIS A 79 1.46 -2.14 -3.29
N GLY A 80 0.89 -3.04 -2.47
CA GLY A 80 1.35 -3.25 -1.12
C GLY A 80 0.76 -4.51 -0.49
N LEU A 81 1.23 -4.80 0.74
CA LEU A 81 0.67 -5.79 1.64
C LEU A 81 0.33 -5.09 2.95
N TRP A 82 -0.94 -4.88 3.20
CA TRP A 82 -1.40 -3.99 4.26
C TRP A 82 -1.96 -4.76 5.45
N PRO A 83 -1.37 -4.66 6.65
CA PRO A 83 -2.03 -5.09 7.88
C PRO A 83 -3.38 -4.38 8.04
N GLN A 84 -4.42 -5.14 8.41
CA GLN A 84 -5.77 -4.65 8.58
C GLN A 84 -6.36 -5.12 9.91
N TYR A 85 -7.25 -4.33 10.48
CA TYR A 85 -8.23 -4.78 11.47
C TYR A 85 -9.51 -5.22 10.76
N GLU A 86 -10.39 -5.95 11.45
CA GLU A 86 -11.73 -6.25 10.93
C GLU A 86 -12.50 -4.98 10.54
N ARG A 87 -12.22 -3.88 11.24
CA ARG A 87 -12.71 -2.53 10.90
C ARG A 87 -11.54 -1.56 10.96
N SER A 88 -11.29 -0.82 9.88
CA SER A 88 -10.15 0.09 9.74
C SER A 88 -8.79 -0.60 9.52
N PHE A 89 -7.71 0.15 9.63
CA PHE A 89 -6.36 -0.35 9.45
C PHE A 89 -5.36 0.47 10.28
N PRO A 90 -4.28 -0.15 10.77
CA PRO A 90 -3.16 0.56 11.38
C PRO A 90 -2.31 1.25 10.30
N SER A 91 -1.69 2.37 10.63
CA SER A 91 -0.76 3.06 9.74
C SER A 91 0.36 3.76 10.52
N TYR A 92 1.54 3.88 9.89
CA TYR A 92 2.69 4.56 10.48
C TYR A 92 3.02 4.10 11.90
N CYS A 93 3.00 2.79 12.16
CA CYS A 93 3.14 2.23 13.50
C CYS A 93 4.51 2.46 14.14
N GLN A 94 5.53 2.80 13.36
CA GLN A 94 6.85 3.22 13.84
C GLN A 94 7.25 4.55 13.18
N VAL A 95 7.46 5.57 14.00
CA VAL A 95 7.90 6.90 13.55
C VAL A 95 9.08 7.36 14.42
N PRO A 96 10.29 7.55 13.84
CA PRO A 96 10.63 7.30 12.44
C PRO A 96 10.64 5.81 12.10
N ALA A 97 10.32 5.49 10.83
CA ALA A 97 10.37 4.12 10.34
C ALA A 97 11.83 3.60 10.28
N PRO A 98 12.08 2.32 10.57
CA PRO A 98 13.38 1.69 10.32
C PRO A 98 13.82 1.83 8.86
N ARG A 99 15.10 2.13 8.64
CA ARG A 99 15.63 2.41 7.31
C ARG A 99 15.63 1.17 6.41
N LEU A 100 15.20 1.35 5.16
CA LEU A 100 15.36 0.34 4.11
C LEU A 100 16.78 0.40 3.53
N SER A 101 17.41 -0.77 3.37
CA SER A 101 18.66 -0.90 2.63
C SER A 101 18.40 -0.85 1.11
N ARG A 102 19.41 -0.42 0.33
CA ARG A 102 19.33 -0.47 -1.13
C ARG A 102 19.10 -1.90 -1.67
N ALA A 103 19.64 -2.90 -0.98
CA ALA A 103 19.47 -4.31 -1.33
C ALA A 103 18.00 -4.74 -1.23
N ILE A 104 17.29 -4.36 -0.14
CA ILE A 104 15.85 -4.64 0.03
C ILE A 104 15.06 -3.95 -1.08
N VAL A 105 15.29 -2.65 -1.32
CA VAL A 105 14.59 -1.91 -2.39
C VAL A 105 14.83 -2.58 -3.74
N GLY A 106 16.09 -2.88 -4.08
CA GLY A 106 16.46 -3.53 -5.34
C GLY A 106 15.81 -4.90 -5.53
N SER A 107 15.68 -5.69 -4.45
CA SER A 107 15.09 -7.02 -4.50
C SER A 107 13.58 -7.01 -4.76
N MET A 108 12.90 -5.87 -4.63
CA MET A 108 11.44 -5.75 -4.80
C MET A 108 11.01 -5.15 -6.14
N LEU A 109 11.93 -4.61 -6.93
CA LEU A 109 11.60 -3.90 -8.18
C LEU A 109 10.94 -4.79 -9.25
N ASP A 110 11.04 -6.10 -9.13
CA ASP A 110 10.34 -7.06 -10.00
C ASP A 110 8.83 -7.14 -9.70
N LEU A 111 8.42 -6.92 -8.46
CA LEU A 111 7.03 -6.94 -8.00
C LEU A 111 6.44 -5.54 -7.82
N MET A 112 7.25 -4.61 -7.34
CA MET A 112 6.90 -3.21 -7.00
C MET A 112 7.85 -2.28 -7.78
N PRO A 113 7.56 -1.96 -9.05
CA PRO A 113 8.53 -1.30 -9.95
C PRO A 113 8.67 0.21 -9.70
N SER A 114 8.66 0.63 -8.44
CA SER A 114 8.86 2.01 -8.01
C SER A 114 9.54 2.06 -6.65
N PRO A 115 10.81 2.53 -6.56
CA PRO A 115 11.47 2.71 -5.26
C PRO A 115 10.69 3.60 -4.29
N HIS A 116 10.08 4.68 -4.82
CA HIS A 116 9.25 5.58 -3.99
C HIS A 116 8.05 4.85 -3.37
N LEU A 117 7.39 3.97 -4.14
CA LEU A 117 6.30 3.14 -3.62
C LEU A 117 6.79 2.20 -2.52
N ILE A 118 7.94 1.54 -2.71
CA ILE A 118 8.51 0.61 -1.72
C ILE A 118 8.77 1.33 -0.38
N PHE A 119 9.34 2.55 -0.39
CA PHE A 119 9.51 3.34 0.82
C PHE A 119 8.18 3.72 1.46
N HIS A 120 7.21 4.20 0.66
CA HIS A 120 5.89 4.59 1.14
C HIS A 120 5.16 3.41 1.81
N GLU A 121 5.14 2.25 1.14
CA GLU A 121 4.48 1.05 1.65
C GLU A 121 5.12 0.53 2.94
N TRP A 122 6.43 0.63 3.04
CA TRP A 122 7.13 0.32 4.29
C TRP A 122 6.73 1.27 5.42
N ASP A 123 6.85 2.58 5.18
CA ASP A 123 6.60 3.59 6.21
C ASP A 123 5.15 3.53 6.71
N GLN A 124 4.19 3.44 5.80
CA GLN A 124 2.77 3.51 6.14
C GLN A 124 2.21 2.18 6.64
N HIS A 125 2.57 1.07 6.02
CA HIS A 125 1.96 -0.23 6.25
C HIS A 125 2.92 -1.27 6.83
N GLY A 126 4.12 -1.37 6.28
CA GLY A 126 5.10 -2.37 6.68
C GLY A 126 5.49 -2.26 8.15
N THR A 127 5.64 -1.04 8.67
CA THR A 127 5.94 -0.78 10.08
C THR A 127 4.86 -1.32 11.03
N CYS A 128 3.65 -1.54 10.55
CA CYS A 128 2.55 -2.08 11.33
C CYS A 128 2.54 -3.61 11.39
N SER A 129 3.31 -4.29 10.54
CA SER A 129 3.40 -5.75 10.53
C SER A 129 4.07 -6.35 11.76
N GLY A 130 4.86 -5.57 12.51
CA GLY A 130 5.71 -6.04 13.60
C GLY A 130 6.97 -6.78 13.13
N LEU A 131 7.21 -6.84 11.82
CA LEU A 131 8.34 -7.51 11.20
C LEU A 131 9.51 -6.54 10.97
N SER A 132 10.70 -7.08 10.82
CA SER A 132 11.84 -6.32 10.28
C SER A 132 11.57 -5.93 8.81
N PRO A 133 12.26 -4.89 8.28
CA PRO A 133 12.13 -4.54 6.86
C PRO A 133 12.34 -5.74 5.91
N GLN A 134 13.38 -6.52 6.15
CA GLN A 134 13.68 -7.71 5.36
C GLN A 134 12.53 -8.72 5.40
N SER A 135 12.10 -9.10 6.60
CA SER A 135 11.02 -10.09 6.80
C SER A 135 9.68 -9.61 6.24
N TYR A 136 9.38 -8.30 6.32
CA TYR A 136 8.17 -7.76 5.72
C TYR A 136 8.16 -7.92 4.19
N PHE A 137 9.23 -7.57 3.50
CA PHE A 137 9.28 -7.70 2.03
C PHE A 137 9.37 -9.16 1.57
N GLU A 138 9.95 -10.05 2.36
CA GLU A 138 9.83 -11.51 2.14
C GLU A 138 8.37 -11.97 2.29
N THR A 139 7.65 -11.43 3.27
CA THR A 139 6.21 -11.67 3.47
C THR A 139 5.38 -11.14 2.30
N VAL A 140 5.69 -9.95 1.76
CA VAL A 140 5.07 -9.41 0.54
C VAL A 140 5.26 -10.39 -0.64
N ARG A 141 6.47 -10.89 -0.83
CA ARG A 141 6.78 -11.85 -1.90
C ARG A 141 6.01 -13.16 -1.73
N LYS A 142 5.95 -13.68 -0.51
CA LYS A 142 5.17 -14.87 -0.17
C LYS A 142 3.68 -14.66 -0.43
N ALA A 143 3.10 -13.56 0.04
CA ALA A 143 1.70 -13.21 -0.20
C ALA A 143 1.39 -13.13 -1.70
N ARG A 144 2.28 -12.48 -2.49
CA ARG A 144 2.13 -12.41 -3.95
C ARG A 144 2.18 -13.79 -4.61
N SER A 145 3.02 -14.69 -4.14
CA SER A 145 3.12 -16.06 -4.69
C SER A 145 1.91 -16.93 -4.38
N THR A 146 1.17 -16.62 -3.32
CA THR A 146 -0.08 -17.32 -2.94
C THR A 146 -1.21 -17.02 -3.92
N VAL A 147 -1.26 -15.79 -4.48
CA VAL A 147 -2.36 -15.37 -5.37
C VAL A 147 -1.96 -15.54 -6.84
N LYS A 148 -2.67 -16.42 -7.55
CA LYS A 148 -2.51 -16.62 -9.00
C LYS A 148 -3.27 -15.53 -9.76
N ILE A 149 -2.59 -14.86 -10.69
CA ILE A 149 -3.25 -13.97 -11.64
C ILE A 149 -3.94 -14.82 -12.70
N PRO A 150 -5.22 -14.56 -13.05
CA PRO A 150 -5.89 -15.24 -14.14
C PRO A 150 -5.09 -15.16 -15.44
N SER A 151 -4.99 -16.28 -16.17
CA SER A 151 -4.15 -16.39 -17.37
C SER A 151 -4.52 -15.37 -18.46
N GLU A 152 -5.80 -15.04 -18.59
CA GLU A 152 -6.33 -14.05 -19.52
C GLU A 152 -5.82 -12.62 -19.26
N TYR A 153 -5.30 -12.32 -18.06
CA TYR A 153 -4.74 -11.03 -17.69
C TYR A 153 -3.21 -10.99 -17.67
N LEU A 154 -2.54 -12.09 -17.98
CA LEU A 154 -1.06 -12.14 -18.00
C LEU A 154 -0.48 -11.53 -19.27
N ASP A 155 -1.21 -11.62 -20.39
CA ASP A 155 -0.74 -11.22 -21.72
C ASP A 155 -1.83 -10.48 -22.51
N LEU A 156 -2.39 -9.42 -21.90
CA LEU A 156 -3.43 -8.63 -22.53
C LEU A 156 -2.83 -7.67 -23.55
N ASN A 157 -2.85 -8.05 -24.84
CA ASN A 157 -2.25 -7.30 -25.94
C ASN A 157 -3.19 -6.29 -26.62
N ARG A 158 -4.47 -6.28 -26.24
CA ARG A 158 -5.51 -5.32 -26.68
C ARG A 158 -6.39 -4.93 -25.52
N PRO A 159 -6.95 -3.69 -25.48
CA PRO A 159 -7.89 -3.31 -24.45
C PRO A 159 -9.12 -4.21 -24.46
N ILE A 160 -9.65 -4.49 -23.28
CA ILE A 160 -10.94 -5.18 -23.10
C ILE A 160 -11.82 -4.37 -22.17
N THR A 161 -13.11 -4.62 -22.24
CA THR A 161 -14.12 -4.14 -21.30
C THR A 161 -14.57 -5.32 -20.46
N VAL A 162 -14.66 -5.13 -19.17
CA VAL A 162 -15.05 -6.16 -18.18
C VAL A 162 -15.94 -5.53 -17.12
N THR A 163 -16.68 -6.35 -16.40
CA THR A 163 -17.35 -5.95 -15.16
C THR A 163 -16.49 -6.33 -13.95
N SER A 164 -16.70 -5.65 -12.83
CA SER A 164 -16.02 -6.03 -11.56
C SER A 164 -16.33 -7.47 -11.16
N ARG A 165 -17.53 -7.98 -11.50
CA ARG A 165 -17.94 -9.35 -11.25
C ARG A 165 -17.13 -10.34 -12.09
N GLU A 166 -16.96 -10.12 -13.38
CA GLU A 166 -16.16 -10.99 -14.25
C GLU A 166 -14.70 -11.07 -13.79
N VAL A 167 -14.12 -9.94 -13.38
CA VAL A 167 -12.76 -9.94 -12.81
C VAL A 167 -12.71 -10.77 -11.52
N ALA A 168 -13.68 -10.60 -10.62
CA ALA A 168 -13.73 -11.38 -9.37
C ALA A 168 -13.91 -12.87 -9.65
N GLU A 169 -14.80 -13.26 -10.57
CA GLU A 169 -15.02 -14.67 -10.98
C GLU A 169 -13.76 -15.29 -11.58
N ALA A 170 -13.02 -14.54 -12.41
CA ALA A 170 -11.74 -14.99 -12.97
C ALA A 170 -10.69 -15.26 -11.87
N PHE A 171 -10.56 -14.35 -10.89
CA PHE A 171 -9.67 -14.55 -9.75
C PHE A 171 -10.08 -15.74 -8.89
N VAL A 172 -11.37 -15.90 -8.58
CA VAL A 172 -11.90 -17.06 -7.83
C VAL A 172 -11.61 -18.36 -8.56
N LYS A 173 -11.84 -18.41 -9.88
CA LYS A 173 -11.55 -19.58 -10.70
C LYS A 173 -10.05 -19.95 -10.71
N ALA A 174 -9.18 -18.95 -10.75
CA ALA A 174 -7.73 -19.17 -10.78
C ALA A 174 -7.15 -19.58 -9.41
N ASN A 175 -7.88 -19.33 -8.31
CA ASN A 175 -7.42 -19.50 -6.94
C ASN A 175 -8.38 -20.38 -6.12
N PRO A 176 -8.21 -21.72 -6.12
CA PRO A 176 -9.03 -22.63 -5.32
C PRO A 176 -9.04 -22.20 -3.84
N GLY A 177 -10.23 -22.07 -3.26
CA GLY A 177 -10.43 -21.61 -1.87
C GLY A 177 -10.64 -20.08 -1.72
N LEU A 178 -10.35 -19.27 -2.77
CA LEU A 178 -10.71 -17.86 -2.76
C LEU A 178 -12.22 -17.71 -2.96
N SER A 179 -12.86 -16.88 -2.14
CA SER A 179 -14.26 -16.46 -2.29
C SER A 179 -14.35 -14.99 -2.68
N GLN A 180 -15.47 -14.57 -3.28
CA GLN A 180 -15.73 -13.15 -3.53
C GLN A 180 -15.82 -12.31 -2.24
N ARG A 181 -16.01 -12.95 -1.08
CA ARG A 181 -16.00 -12.28 0.22
C ARG A 181 -14.61 -11.98 0.74
N ALA A 182 -13.60 -12.66 0.18
CA ALA A 182 -12.18 -12.49 0.52
C ALA A 182 -11.44 -11.55 -0.45
N MET A 183 -12.16 -10.80 -1.29
CA MET A 183 -11.56 -9.90 -2.27
C MET A 183 -12.44 -8.71 -2.63
N GLY A 184 -11.83 -7.71 -3.26
CA GLY A 184 -12.53 -6.59 -3.89
C GLY A 184 -11.85 -6.16 -5.19
N VAL A 185 -12.66 -5.71 -6.15
CA VAL A 185 -12.21 -5.17 -7.45
C VAL A 185 -12.45 -3.66 -7.43
N PHE A 186 -11.42 -2.88 -7.68
CA PHE A 186 -11.46 -1.41 -7.57
C PHE A 186 -11.29 -0.77 -8.95
N CYS A 187 -11.95 0.36 -9.16
CA CYS A 187 -11.91 1.11 -10.40
C CYS A 187 -11.80 2.62 -10.12
N ASP A 188 -11.28 3.36 -11.08
CA ASP A 188 -11.59 4.78 -11.22
C ASP A 188 -12.94 4.95 -11.96
N HIS A 189 -13.24 6.14 -12.43
CA HIS A 189 -14.49 6.41 -13.16
C HIS A 189 -14.63 5.66 -14.50
N ARG A 190 -13.63 4.90 -14.97
CA ARG A 190 -13.63 4.22 -16.26
C ARG A 190 -12.86 2.89 -16.29
N ARG A 191 -11.84 2.72 -15.45
CA ARG A 191 -10.84 1.66 -15.62
C ARG A 191 -10.67 0.83 -14.36
N LEU A 192 -10.39 -0.46 -14.55
CA LEU A 192 -9.86 -1.29 -13.48
C LEU A 192 -8.57 -0.65 -12.94
N THR A 193 -8.51 -0.40 -11.66
CA THR A 193 -7.29 0.13 -11.01
C THR A 193 -6.58 -0.93 -10.19
N GLU A 194 -7.33 -1.76 -9.45
CA GLU A 194 -6.74 -2.64 -8.45
C GLU A 194 -7.65 -3.83 -8.12
N VAL A 195 -7.03 -4.96 -7.82
CA VAL A 195 -7.67 -6.11 -7.16
C VAL A 195 -7.03 -6.27 -5.79
N ARG A 196 -7.84 -6.37 -4.74
CA ARG A 196 -7.39 -6.62 -3.37
C ARG A 196 -7.83 -8.00 -2.94
N VAL A 197 -6.90 -8.78 -2.41
CA VAL A 197 -7.16 -10.12 -1.87
C VAL A 197 -6.77 -10.14 -0.39
N CYS A 198 -7.67 -10.60 0.44
CA CYS A 198 -7.46 -10.69 1.88
C CYS A 198 -6.87 -12.04 2.24
N LEU A 199 -5.84 -12.02 3.06
CA LEU A 199 -5.06 -13.18 3.48
C LEU A 199 -4.92 -13.17 5.01
N GLY A 200 -5.18 -14.28 5.65
CA GLY A 200 -4.82 -14.48 7.05
C GLY A 200 -3.29 -14.35 7.26
N LYS A 201 -2.85 -14.29 8.50
CA LYS A 201 -1.42 -14.26 8.84
C LYS A 201 -0.67 -15.53 8.40
N ASP A 202 -1.38 -16.62 8.18
CA ASP A 202 -0.91 -17.88 7.63
C ASP A 202 -0.96 -17.93 6.08
N PHE A 203 -1.44 -16.86 5.43
CA PHE A 203 -1.69 -16.73 3.99
C PHE A 203 -2.85 -17.55 3.44
N SER A 204 -3.69 -18.15 4.26
CA SER A 204 -5.01 -18.64 3.82
C SER A 204 -5.89 -17.47 3.38
N PHE A 205 -6.82 -17.70 2.44
CA PHE A 205 -7.80 -16.67 2.06
C PHE A 205 -8.71 -16.35 3.25
N HIS A 206 -8.90 -15.06 3.52
CA HIS A 206 -9.63 -14.54 4.67
C HIS A 206 -10.81 -13.69 4.21
N ASP A 207 -12.01 -13.97 4.71
CA ASP A 207 -13.20 -13.16 4.43
C ASP A 207 -13.03 -11.74 4.99
N CYS A 208 -13.22 -10.72 4.16
CA CYS A 208 -12.99 -9.31 4.50
C CYS A 208 -14.14 -8.42 3.99
N PRO A 209 -15.28 -8.42 4.66
CA PRO A 209 -16.50 -7.75 4.18
C PRO A 209 -16.31 -6.25 3.95
N GLU A 210 -15.39 -5.60 4.68
CA GLU A 210 -15.08 -4.18 4.47
C GLU A 210 -14.46 -3.92 3.08
N ILE A 211 -13.59 -4.80 2.61
CA ILE A 211 -12.96 -4.73 1.29
C ILE A 211 -13.97 -5.14 0.21
N ALA A 212 -14.66 -6.25 0.41
CA ALA A 212 -15.63 -6.79 -0.56
C ALA A 212 -16.78 -5.79 -0.86
N ARG A 213 -17.29 -5.08 0.15
CA ARG A 213 -18.35 -4.06 -0.05
C ARG A 213 -17.91 -2.83 -0.84
N ARG A 214 -16.60 -2.54 -0.91
CA ARG A 214 -16.02 -1.43 -1.67
C ARG A 214 -15.71 -1.77 -3.12
N THR A 215 -16.09 -2.96 -3.58
CA THR A 215 -15.97 -3.35 -4.98
C THR A 215 -16.61 -2.33 -5.89
N CYS A 216 -15.96 -2.07 -7.02
CA CYS A 216 -16.42 -1.17 -8.08
C CYS A 216 -17.87 -1.48 -8.47
N ARG A 217 -18.71 -0.45 -8.51
CA ARG A 217 -20.15 -0.55 -8.82
C ARG A 217 -20.48 -0.09 -10.23
N LEU A 218 -19.47 0.27 -11.03
CA LEU A 218 -19.68 0.57 -12.45
C LEU A 218 -20.07 -0.70 -13.19
N GLY A 219 -20.91 -0.57 -14.21
CA GLY A 219 -21.25 -1.71 -15.07
C GLY A 219 -20.00 -2.19 -15.80
N ASP A 220 -19.55 -1.39 -16.75
CA ASP A 220 -18.41 -1.68 -17.60
C ASP A 220 -17.19 -0.86 -17.18
N ILE A 221 -16.03 -1.52 -17.07
CA ILE A 221 -14.73 -0.91 -16.80
C ILE A 221 -13.70 -1.37 -17.83
N ALA A 222 -12.88 -0.45 -18.28
CA ALA A 222 -11.81 -0.77 -19.22
C ALA A 222 -10.60 -1.39 -18.53
N MET A 223 -10.01 -2.39 -19.16
CA MET A 223 -8.66 -2.85 -18.88
C MET A 223 -7.78 -2.51 -20.08
N PRO A 224 -6.96 -1.44 -20.02
CA PRO A 224 -6.02 -1.11 -21.07
C PRO A 224 -5.03 -2.24 -21.31
N ALA A 225 -4.55 -2.35 -22.55
CA ALA A 225 -3.54 -3.34 -22.93
C ALA A 225 -2.20 -3.15 -22.18
N ILE A 226 -1.48 -4.24 -21.99
CA ILE A 226 -0.12 -4.21 -21.46
C ILE A 226 0.78 -3.52 -22.50
N ARG A 227 1.46 -2.43 -22.11
CA ARG A 227 2.29 -1.63 -22.99
C ARG A 227 3.61 -2.35 -23.32
N GLY A 228 4.15 -2.09 -24.52
CA GLY A 228 5.49 -2.53 -24.89
C GLY A 228 5.58 -3.96 -25.45
N ARG A 229 4.44 -4.49 -25.92
CA ARG A 229 4.39 -5.73 -26.70
C ARG A 229 3.94 -5.49 -28.13
#